data_76c154fe96a525c19db262052683bb32
#
_entry.id   76c154fe96a525c19db262052683bb32
#
_cell.length_a   1.000
_cell.length_b   1.000
_cell.length_c   1.000
_cell.angle_alpha   90.00
_cell.angle_beta   90.00
_cell.angle_gamma   90.00
#
_symmetry.space_group_name_H-M   'P 1'
#
loop_
_entity.id
_entity.type
_entity.pdbx_description
1 polymer ?
#
loop_
_entity_poly.entity_id
_entity_poly.type
_entity_poly.pdbx_seq_one_letter_code
_entity_poly.pdbx_strand_id
1 'polypeptide(L)'
;MDPAAPVTLIFVAWNARRHLARALDAAVATGWPVIVVDNASTDGTSEYVRVRVPEAQLVAADRNLGFAGGVNAGVRESSTPWVLVLNPDIVLTRAAVDRMLAAGLEADVGAVGAQLIGPDGHPQPGYSLRRFPTLGTWAADLLLLDHLWPDNPASRRYLATDLDRTCDQDIEQPSAACLLVRRLAFDSVGGFDTQFHPAWFEDVDFCQRMRVAGWRLRYAAGAQVVHEGGVAMRALGLGSFSTIWYRNLLRYVAKHGSLPARLLIRPLLAIGMLLRTVISLVRGRRAEARAYLNVLPIAFGR
;
A
#
# COMPACT_ATOMS: atom_id res chain seq x y z
N MET A 1 -23.35 7.63 -11.93
CA MET A 1 -21.99 8.15 -12.15
C MET A 1 -21.96 8.97 -13.43
N ASP A 2 -21.26 10.09 -13.41
CA ASP A 2 -21.10 10.93 -14.63
C ASP A 2 -20.25 10.15 -15.66
N PRO A 3 -20.81 9.80 -16.84
CA PRO A 3 -20.08 9.05 -17.86
C PRO A 3 -18.92 9.86 -18.50
N ALA A 4 -18.86 11.15 -18.25
CA ALA A 4 -17.79 12.04 -18.73
C ALA A 4 -16.64 12.17 -17.71
N ALA A 5 -16.76 11.64 -16.51
CA ALA A 5 -15.70 11.72 -15.49
C ALA A 5 -14.48 10.89 -15.92
N PRO A 6 -13.26 11.46 -15.90
CA PRO A 6 -12.05 10.71 -16.28
C PRO A 6 -11.58 9.74 -15.20
N VAL A 7 -12.00 9.90 -13.94
CA VAL A 7 -11.52 9.13 -12.79
C VAL A 7 -12.61 8.85 -11.77
N THR A 8 -12.56 7.66 -11.16
CA THR A 8 -13.33 7.30 -9.96
C THR A 8 -12.38 7.15 -8.77
N LEU A 9 -12.72 7.76 -7.65
CA LEU A 9 -11.99 7.64 -6.39
C LEU A 9 -12.51 6.42 -5.61
N ILE A 10 -11.63 5.50 -5.23
CA ILE A 10 -11.99 4.24 -4.58
C ILE A 10 -11.30 4.14 -3.22
N PHE A 11 -12.09 4.20 -2.15
CA PHE A 11 -11.63 3.97 -0.78
C PHE A 11 -11.89 2.51 -0.38
N VAL A 12 -10.89 1.88 0.23
CA VAL A 12 -11.07 0.57 0.88
C VAL A 12 -11.00 0.77 2.39
N ALA A 13 -12.12 0.59 3.08
CA ALA A 13 -12.26 0.84 4.50
C ALA A 13 -12.47 -0.46 5.29
N TRP A 14 -11.79 -0.59 6.42
CA TRP A 14 -12.01 -1.63 7.43
C TRP A 14 -11.82 -1.04 8.81
N ASN A 15 -12.91 -0.90 9.58
CA ASN A 15 -12.93 -0.24 10.88
C ASN A 15 -12.23 1.13 10.84
N ALA A 16 -12.57 1.94 9.84
CA ALA A 16 -11.89 3.18 9.53
C ALA A 16 -12.76 4.43 9.70
N ARG A 17 -13.96 4.34 10.30
CA ARG A 17 -14.91 5.44 10.42
C ARG A 17 -14.27 6.76 10.87
N ARG A 18 -13.35 6.68 11.84
CA ARG A 18 -12.72 7.87 12.45
C ARG A 18 -11.85 8.66 11.46
N HIS A 19 -11.16 7.96 10.55
CA HIS A 19 -10.25 8.56 9.58
C HIS A 19 -10.97 8.91 8.28
N LEU A 20 -11.91 8.06 7.89
CA LEU A 20 -12.66 8.17 6.65
C LEU A 20 -13.47 9.47 6.52
N ALA A 21 -13.92 10.05 7.64
CA ALA A 21 -14.73 11.26 7.63
C ALA A 21 -14.06 12.42 6.86
N ARG A 22 -12.83 12.79 7.25
CA ARG A 22 -12.08 13.87 6.60
C ARG A 22 -11.69 13.53 5.15
N ALA A 23 -11.36 12.27 4.91
CA ALA A 23 -10.99 11.79 3.60
C ALA A 23 -12.16 11.88 2.60
N LEU A 24 -13.37 11.48 3.02
CA LEU A 24 -14.58 11.55 2.19
C LEU A 24 -15.03 12.97 1.92
N ASP A 25 -15.03 13.85 2.93
CA ASP A 25 -15.38 15.26 2.73
C ASP A 25 -14.48 15.89 1.65
N ALA A 26 -13.16 15.63 1.73
CA ALA A 26 -12.20 16.11 0.74
C ALA A 26 -12.41 15.46 -0.65
N ALA A 27 -12.72 14.17 -0.71
CA ALA A 27 -12.95 13.45 -1.95
C ALA A 27 -14.21 13.93 -2.68
N VAL A 28 -15.33 14.08 -1.98
CA VAL A 28 -16.58 14.60 -2.55
C VAL A 28 -16.41 16.03 -3.04
N ALA A 29 -15.67 16.87 -2.31
CA ALA A 29 -15.36 18.23 -2.73
C ALA A 29 -14.57 18.32 -4.05
N THR A 30 -13.96 17.22 -4.51
CA THR A 30 -13.30 17.18 -5.83
C THR A 30 -14.31 17.17 -6.98
N GLY A 31 -15.54 16.75 -6.75
CA GLY A 31 -16.58 16.57 -7.77
C GLY A 31 -16.40 15.30 -8.62
N TRP A 32 -15.41 14.44 -8.32
CA TRP A 32 -15.25 13.13 -8.98
C TRP A 32 -16.12 12.05 -8.33
N PRO A 33 -16.58 11.02 -9.07
CA PRO A 33 -17.28 9.88 -8.49
C PRO A 33 -16.47 9.23 -7.38
N VAL A 34 -17.14 8.91 -6.26
CA VAL A 34 -16.53 8.27 -5.10
C VAL A 34 -17.20 6.92 -4.84
N ILE A 35 -16.38 5.87 -4.71
CA ILE A 35 -16.81 4.54 -4.27
C ILE A 35 -16.12 4.25 -2.93
N VAL A 36 -16.89 3.81 -1.95
CA VAL A 36 -16.36 3.30 -0.67
C VAL A 36 -16.64 1.81 -0.60
N VAL A 37 -15.59 1.01 -0.55
CA VAL A 37 -15.70 -0.43 -0.27
C VAL A 37 -15.50 -0.64 1.23
N ASP A 38 -16.58 -0.98 1.92
CA ASP A 38 -16.52 -1.35 3.33
C ASP A 38 -16.27 -2.86 3.48
N ASN A 39 -15.09 -3.20 3.95
CA ASN A 39 -14.62 -4.57 4.13
C ASN A 39 -15.19 -5.24 5.41
N ALA A 40 -16.51 -5.24 5.58
CA ALA A 40 -17.21 -5.78 6.74
C ALA A 40 -16.75 -5.12 8.05
N SER A 41 -16.78 -3.80 8.12
CA SER A 41 -16.49 -3.05 9.34
C SER A 41 -17.56 -3.25 10.42
N THR A 42 -17.14 -3.19 11.67
CA THR A 42 -17.99 -3.32 12.87
C THR A 42 -18.08 -2.02 13.68
N ASP A 43 -17.41 -0.95 13.23
CA ASP A 43 -17.31 0.34 13.93
C ASP A 43 -18.36 1.38 13.47
N GLY A 44 -19.31 0.96 12.60
CA GLY A 44 -20.32 1.83 12.02
C GLY A 44 -19.85 2.60 10.78
N THR A 45 -18.76 2.16 10.12
CA THR A 45 -18.26 2.75 8.86
C THR A 45 -19.34 2.77 7.78
N SER A 46 -20.00 1.64 7.49
CA SER A 46 -21.08 1.56 6.48
C SER A 46 -22.22 2.53 6.75
N GLU A 47 -22.70 2.61 7.99
CA GLU A 47 -23.78 3.52 8.38
C GLU A 47 -23.34 4.99 8.23
N TYR A 48 -22.12 5.29 8.63
CA TYR A 48 -21.57 6.64 8.44
C TYR A 48 -21.59 7.05 6.96
N VAL A 49 -21.13 6.19 6.05
CA VAL A 49 -21.11 6.51 4.62
C VAL A 49 -22.53 6.74 4.08
N ARG A 50 -23.49 5.85 4.39
CA ARG A 50 -24.87 5.98 3.91
C ARG A 50 -25.55 7.28 4.35
N VAL A 51 -25.33 7.70 5.60
CA VAL A 51 -26.04 8.83 6.19
C VAL A 51 -25.35 10.16 5.93
N ARG A 52 -24.01 10.18 5.95
CA ARG A 52 -23.24 11.42 5.93
C ARG A 52 -22.66 11.76 4.58
N VAL A 53 -22.52 10.78 3.69
CA VAL A 53 -21.94 10.96 2.35
C VAL A 53 -22.78 10.20 1.31
N PRO A 54 -24.08 10.56 1.16
CA PRO A 54 -24.99 9.85 0.24
C PRO A 54 -24.57 9.95 -1.24
N GLU A 55 -23.67 10.87 -1.58
CA GLU A 55 -23.10 11.01 -2.92
C GLU A 55 -22.09 9.91 -3.25
N ALA A 56 -21.52 9.26 -2.24
CA ALA A 56 -20.60 8.14 -2.45
C ALA A 56 -21.36 6.83 -2.63
N GLN A 57 -20.97 6.05 -3.63
CA GLN A 57 -21.47 4.70 -3.80
C GLN A 57 -20.82 3.80 -2.73
N LEU A 58 -21.65 3.15 -1.90
CA LEU A 58 -21.18 2.18 -0.90
C LEU A 58 -21.25 0.75 -1.44
N VAL A 59 -20.13 0.05 -1.41
CA VAL A 59 -20.01 -1.39 -1.66
C VAL A 59 -19.74 -2.08 -0.32
N ALA A 60 -20.75 -2.62 0.32
CA ALA A 60 -20.61 -3.33 1.59
C ALA A 60 -20.30 -4.80 1.34
N ALA A 61 -19.14 -5.26 1.79
CA ALA A 61 -18.76 -6.68 1.70
C ALA A 61 -19.28 -7.48 2.89
N ASP A 62 -19.64 -8.75 2.65
CA ASP A 62 -20.12 -9.67 3.70
C ASP A 62 -19.00 -10.14 4.63
N ARG A 63 -17.75 -10.03 4.19
CA ARG A 63 -16.56 -10.40 4.92
C ARG A 63 -15.37 -9.49 4.56
N ASN A 64 -14.34 -9.47 5.38
CA ASN A 64 -13.12 -8.79 5.04
C ASN A 64 -12.41 -9.46 3.85
N LEU A 65 -12.43 -8.78 2.69
CA LEU A 65 -11.81 -9.23 1.44
C LEU A 65 -10.29 -8.96 1.41
N GLY A 66 -9.76 -8.25 2.41
CA GLY A 66 -8.43 -7.65 2.38
C GLY A 66 -8.38 -6.42 1.48
N PHE A 67 -7.24 -5.74 1.50
CA PHE A 67 -7.06 -4.53 0.68
C PHE A 67 -7.17 -4.84 -0.82
N ALA A 68 -6.44 -5.85 -1.30
CA ALA A 68 -6.48 -6.28 -2.70
C ALA A 68 -7.91 -6.62 -3.19
N GLY A 69 -8.64 -7.41 -2.39
CA GLY A 69 -10.03 -7.79 -2.72
C GLY A 69 -10.97 -6.59 -2.72
N GLY A 70 -10.79 -5.68 -1.78
CA GLY A 70 -11.54 -4.42 -1.69
C GLY A 70 -11.30 -3.53 -2.90
N VAL A 71 -10.04 -3.32 -3.30
CA VAL A 71 -9.70 -2.56 -4.52
C VAL A 71 -10.36 -3.18 -5.74
N ASN A 72 -10.21 -4.51 -5.93
CA ASN A 72 -10.80 -5.22 -7.06
C ASN A 72 -12.34 -5.09 -7.08
N ALA A 73 -12.98 -5.09 -5.91
CA ALA A 73 -14.42 -4.89 -5.80
C ALA A 73 -14.82 -3.46 -6.23
N GLY A 74 -14.14 -2.44 -5.73
CA GLY A 74 -14.38 -1.05 -6.12
C GLY A 74 -14.16 -0.78 -7.61
N VAL A 75 -13.10 -1.36 -8.18
CA VAL A 75 -12.80 -1.22 -9.61
C VAL A 75 -13.89 -1.85 -10.49
N ARG A 76 -14.51 -2.97 -10.10
CA ARG A 76 -15.64 -3.56 -10.84
C ARG A 76 -16.86 -2.66 -10.90
N GLU A 77 -17.08 -1.83 -9.90
CA GLU A 77 -18.19 -0.88 -9.84
C GLU A 77 -17.90 0.43 -10.60
N SER A 78 -16.65 0.64 -11.04
CA SER A 78 -16.23 1.82 -11.80
C SER A 78 -16.26 1.55 -13.30
N SER A 79 -16.66 2.56 -14.08
CA SER A 79 -16.60 2.54 -15.56
C SER A 79 -15.63 3.57 -16.15
N THR A 80 -14.94 4.34 -15.30
CA THR A 80 -14.05 5.42 -15.75
C THR A 80 -12.72 4.88 -16.29
N PRO A 81 -12.05 5.60 -17.20
CA PRO A 81 -10.76 5.18 -17.78
C PRO A 81 -9.61 5.15 -16.76
N TRP A 82 -9.77 5.87 -15.66
CA TRP A 82 -8.84 5.87 -14.54
C TRP A 82 -9.55 5.57 -13.22
N VAL A 83 -8.86 4.90 -12.33
CA VAL A 83 -9.29 4.69 -10.93
C VAL A 83 -8.21 5.20 -10.00
N LEU A 84 -8.58 5.93 -8.97
CA LEU A 84 -7.68 6.39 -7.91
C LEU A 84 -7.94 5.58 -6.65
N VAL A 85 -7.02 4.65 -6.36
CA VAL A 85 -7.05 3.81 -5.16
C VAL A 85 -6.57 4.65 -3.98
N LEU A 86 -7.32 4.62 -2.87
CA LEU A 86 -7.09 5.46 -1.71
C LEU A 86 -7.21 4.68 -0.40
N ASN A 87 -6.27 4.88 0.50
CA ASN A 87 -6.44 4.52 1.89
C ASN A 87 -7.48 5.43 2.56
N PRO A 88 -8.18 4.97 3.61
CA PRO A 88 -9.22 5.74 4.29
C PRO A 88 -8.71 6.95 5.09
N ASP A 89 -7.40 7.11 5.21
CA ASP A 89 -6.71 8.20 5.89
C ASP A 89 -5.97 9.16 4.93
N ILE A 90 -6.34 9.12 3.63
CA ILE A 90 -5.84 10.05 2.61
C ILE A 90 -6.78 11.25 2.48
N VAL A 91 -6.24 12.46 2.67
CA VAL A 91 -6.93 13.71 2.37
C VAL A 91 -6.28 14.33 1.14
N LEU A 92 -7.07 14.53 0.08
CA LEU A 92 -6.60 15.02 -1.21
C LEU A 92 -7.36 16.25 -1.68
N THR A 93 -6.85 16.91 -2.71
CA THR A 93 -7.51 18.04 -3.38
C THR A 93 -7.79 17.70 -4.84
N ARG A 94 -8.75 18.40 -5.46
CA ARG A 94 -9.00 18.31 -6.91
C ARG A 94 -7.71 18.54 -7.71
N ALA A 95 -6.95 19.58 -7.35
CA ALA A 95 -5.69 19.91 -8.03
C ALA A 95 -4.65 18.77 -7.97
N ALA A 96 -4.56 18.04 -6.87
CA ALA A 96 -3.67 16.87 -6.76
C ALA A 96 -4.09 15.76 -7.73
N VAL A 97 -5.39 15.46 -7.84
CA VAL A 97 -5.90 14.46 -8.79
C VAL A 97 -5.66 14.90 -10.24
N ASP A 98 -5.96 16.15 -10.58
CA ASP A 98 -5.73 16.69 -11.92
C ASP A 98 -4.24 16.64 -12.29
N ARG A 99 -3.35 16.88 -11.32
CA ARG A 99 -1.89 16.76 -11.51
C ARG A 99 -1.46 15.31 -11.76
N MET A 100 -2.05 14.34 -11.07
CA MET A 100 -1.80 12.92 -11.32
C MET A 100 -2.29 12.50 -12.70
N LEU A 101 -3.49 12.94 -13.10
CA LEU A 101 -4.03 12.68 -14.43
C LEU A 101 -3.12 13.24 -15.53
N ALA A 102 -2.62 14.48 -15.35
CA ALA A 102 -1.68 15.10 -16.28
C ALA A 102 -0.36 14.32 -16.40
N ALA A 103 0.17 13.79 -15.28
CA ALA A 103 1.37 12.95 -15.29
C ALA A 103 1.13 11.58 -15.97
N GLY A 104 -0.12 11.14 -16.08
CA GLY A 104 -0.53 9.89 -16.71
C GLY A 104 -0.90 9.98 -18.19
N LEU A 105 -0.74 11.12 -18.85
CA LEU A 105 -1.23 11.32 -20.23
C LEU A 105 -0.57 10.40 -21.27
N GLU A 106 0.71 10.08 -21.12
CA GLU A 106 1.40 9.16 -22.03
C GLU A 106 0.73 7.78 -22.03
N ALA A 107 0.53 7.20 -23.22
CA ALA A 107 -0.28 6.00 -23.41
C ALA A 107 0.27 4.75 -22.70
N ASP A 108 1.57 4.68 -22.50
CA ASP A 108 2.30 3.60 -21.84
C ASP A 108 2.42 3.77 -20.32
N VAL A 109 1.94 4.90 -19.76
CA VAL A 109 1.86 5.09 -18.31
C VAL A 109 0.64 4.36 -17.77
N GLY A 110 0.88 3.33 -16.96
CA GLY A 110 -0.16 2.49 -16.37
C GLY A 110 -0.59 2.92 -14.97
N ALA A 111 0.30 3.55 -14.20
CA ALA A 111 -0.05 4.09 -12.88
C ALA A 111 0.77 5.32 -12.51
N VAL A 112 0.19 6.16 -11.63
CA VAL A 112 0.82 7.38 -11.13
C VAL A 112 0.67 7.43 -9.61
N GLY A 113 1.80 7.58 -8.89
CA GLY A 113 1.82 7.81 -7.45
C GLY A 113 1.90 9.29 -7.10
N ALA A 114 1.28 9.67 -6.00
CA ALA A 114 1.34 11.01 -5.43
C ALA A 114 2.51 11.18 -4.45
N GLN A 115 2.85 12.44 -4.14
CA GLN A 115 3.68 12.78 -3.01
C GLN A 115 2.86 12.73 -1.72
N LEU A 116 3.16 11.77 -0.85
CA LEU A 116 2.53 11.68 0.46
C LEU A 116 3.24 12.63 1.44
N ILE A 117 2.45 13.46 2.12
CA ILE A 117 2.90 14.35 3.18
C ILE A 117 2.18 13.99 4.48
N GLY A 118 2.86 14.14 5.60
CA GLY A 118 2.24 13.96 6.92
C GLY A 118 1.25 15.08 7.26
N PRO A 119 0.45 14.93 8.31
CA PRO A 119 -0.42 16.00 8.83
C PRO A 119 0.37 17.25 9.26
N ASP A 120 1.66 17.10 9.52
CA ASP A 120 2.63 18.15 9.84
C ASP A 120 3.18 18.88 8.60
N GLY A 121 2.75 18.47 7.39
CA GLY A 121 3.20 19.02 6.11
C GLY A 121 4.55 18.49 5.61
N HIS A 122 5.21 17.60 6.36
CA HIS A 122 6.49 17.03 5.94
C HIS A 122 6.31 15.84 4.99
N PRO A 123 7.17 15.72 3.95
CA PRO A 123 7.14 14.58 3.06
C PRO A 123 7.35 13.25 3.82
N GLN A 124 6.66 12.21 3.36
CA GLN A 124 6.79 10.84 3.85
C GLN A 124 7.55 9.98 2.82
N PRO A 125 8.86 10.13 2.68
CA PRO A 125 9.61 9.51 1.59
C PRO A 125 9.51 7.98 1.57
N GLY A 126 9.50 7.35 2.72
CA GLY A 126 9.38 5.89 2.83
C GLY A 126 7.99 5.34 2.50
N TYR A 127 6.97 6.20 2.34
CA TYR A 127 5.61 5.81 1.94
C TYR A 127 5.28 6.21 0.51
N SER A 128 5.89 7.27 -0.05
CA SER A 128 5.51 7.79 -1.37
C SER A 128 5.99 6.91 -2.50
N LEU A 129 7.26 6.55 -2.50
CA LEU A 129 7.89 5.75 -3.56
C LEU A 129 9.06 4.91 -3.03
N ARG A 130 9.27 3.77 -3.68
CA ARG A 130 10.36 2.84 -3.40
C ARG A 130 10.84 2.19 -4.69
N ARG A 131 11.97 1.46 -4.61
CA ARG A 131 12.34 0.46 -5.62
C ARG A 131 11.87 -0.91 -5.18
N PHE A 132 11.81 -1.86 -6.13
CA PHE A 132 11.48 -3.23 -5.77
C PHE A 132 12.53 -3.79 -4.81
N PRO A 133 12.08 -4.49 -3.75
CA PRO A 133 12.98 -5.06 -2.76
C PRO A 133 13.82 -6.20 -3.36
N THR A 134 15.04 -6.31 -2.89
CA THR A 134 16.00 -7.34 -3.26
C THR A 134 16.34 -8.23 -2.07
N LEU A 135 17.09 -9.31 -2.28
CA LEU A 135 17.65 -10.11 -1.18
C LEU A 135 18.45 -9.24 -0.20
N GLY A 136 19.23 -8.26 -0.72
CA GLY A 136 19.96 -7.31 0.12
C GLY A 136 19.05 -6.46 1.00
N THR A 137 17.90 -6.01 0.46
CA THR A 137 16.89 -5.29 1.23
C THR A 137 16.36 -6.13 2.40
N TRP A 138 15.99 -7.39 2.13
CA TRP A 138 15.49 -8.31 3.16
C TRP A 138 16.56 -8.68 4.18
N ALA A 139 17.81 -8.88 3.73
CA ALA A 139 18.91 -9.15 4.64
C ALA A 139 19.19 -7.96 5.57
N ALA A 140 19.16 -6.73 5.04
CA ALA A 140 19.36 -5.53 5.84
C ALA A 140 18.29 -5.37 6.93
N ASP A 141 17.00 -5.54 6.59
CA ASP A 141 15.90 -5.51 7.55
C ASP A 141 15.98 -6.68 8.55
N LEU A 142 16.01 -7.92 8.06
CA LEU A 142 15.91 -9.10 8.91
C LEU A 142 17.08 -9.22 9.89
N LEU A 143 18.29 -8.87 9.46
CA LEU A 143 19.48 -8.87 10.31
C LEU A 143 19.72 -7.57 11.08
N LEU A 144 18.75 -6.65 11.04
CA LEU A 144 18.80 -5.34 11.73
C LEU A 144 19.98 -4.45 11.28
N LEU A 145 20.51 -4.67 10.09
CA LEU A 145 21.61 -3.86 9.55
C LEU A 145 21.17 -2.41 9.26
N ASP A 146 19.91 -2.21 8.90
CA ASP A 146 19.28 -0.91 8.72
C ASP A 146 19.21 -0.09 10.03
N HIS A 147 19.16 -0.74 11.19
CA HIS A 147 19.22 -0.10 12.51
C HIS A 147 20.65 0.29 12.90
N LEU A 148 21.65 -0.56 12.53
CA LEU A 148 23.06 -0.32 12.85
C LEU A 148 23.73 0.60 11.84
N TRP A 149 23.29 0.53 10.59
CA TRP A 149 23.79 1.30 9.46
C TRP A 149 22.63 1.73 8.56
N PRO A 150 21.86 2.79 8.93
CA PRO A 150 20.65 3.22 8.21
C PRO A 150 20.89 3.54 6.74
N ASP A 151 22.05 4.10 6.40
CA ASP A 151 22.44 4.48 5.03
C ASP A 151 23.16 3.39 4.27
N ASN A 152 22.98 2.11 4.66
CA ASN A 152 23.59 1.00 3.90
C ASN A 152 23.07 0.98 2.44
N PRO A 153 23.86 0.49 1.47
CA PRO A 153 23.50 0.55 0.06
C PRO A 153 22.18 -0.14 -0.30
N ALA A 154 21.80 -1.20 0.41
CA ALA A 154 20.54 -1.92 0.16
C ALA A 154 19.32 -1.09 0.60
N SER A 155 19.37 -0.47 1.78
CA SER A 155 18.32 0.42 2.29
C SER A 155 18.21 1.69 1.46
N ARG A 156 19.34 2.33 1.11
CA ARG A 156 19.35 3.50 0.23
C ARG A 156 18.72 3.21 -1.13
N ARG A 157 19.09 2.07 -1.75
CA ARG A 157 18.48 1.65 -3.01
C ARG A 157 16.98 1.43 -2.86
N TYR A 158 16.54 0.69 -1.85
CA TYR A 158 15.13 0.39 -1.63
C TYR A 158 14.29 1.65 -1.40
N LEU A 159 14.78 2.56 -0.56
CA LEU A 159 14.11 3.83 -0.25
C LEU A 159 14.26 4.86 -1.37
N ALA A 160 14.98 4.52 -2.45
CA ALA A 160 15.21 5.39 -3.60
C ALA A 160 15.70 6.80 -3.19
N THR A 161 16.70 6.86 -2.30
CA THR A 161 17.18 8.11 -1.72
C THR A 161 17.98 8.97 -2.72
N ASP A 162 18.35 8.39 -3.84
CA ASP A 162 19.03 9.02 -4.96
C ASP A 162 18.08 9.73 -5.94
N LEU A 163 16.76 9.51 -5.82
CA LEU A 163 15.77 10.14 -6.70
C LEU A 163 15.44 11.56 -6.23
N ASP A 164 15.38 12.47 -7.18
CA ASP A 164 14.88 13.84 -6.94
C ASP A 164 13.35 13.81 -6.81
N ARG A 165 12.86 14.05 -5.60
CA ARG A 165 11.42 14.03 -5.29
C ARG A 165 10.69 15.32 -5.64
N THR A 166 11.39 16.30 -6.22
CA THR A 166 10.81 17.59 -6.62
C THR A 166 10.33 17.59 -8.08
N CYS A 167 10.68 16.55 -8.85
CA CYS A 167 10.30 16.44 -10.27
C CYS A 167 9.53 15.16 -10.56
N ASP A 168 8.69 15.22 -11.60
CA ASP A 168 7.97 14.08 -12.14
C ASP A 168 8.96 13.11 -12.80
N GLN A 169 8.86 11.83 -12.48
CA GLN A 169 9.80 10.82 -12.99
C GLN A 169 9.21 9.42 -12.97
N ASP A 170 9.82 8.53 -13.75
CA ASP A 170 9.50 7.11 -13.69
C ASP A 170 10.07 6.48 -12.42
N ILE A 171 9.26 5.60 -11.82
CA ILE A 171 9.59 4.90 -10.57
C ILE A 171 9.27 3.41 -10.66
N GLU A 172 9.82 2.63 -9.73
CA GLU A 172 9.53 1.20 -9.68
C GLU A 172 8.24 0.89 -8.91
N GLN A 173 8.06 1.51 -7.74
CA GLN A 173 6.96 1.20 -6.84
C GLN A 173 6.40 2.47 -6.18
N PRO A 174 5.32 3.06 -6.71
CA PRO A 174 4.47 3.98 -5.97
C PRO A 174 3.66 3.25 -4.91
N SER A 175 3.31 3.94 -3.84
CA SER A 175 2.47 3.37 -2.78
C SER A 175 1.00 3.30 -3.21
N ALA A 176 0.32 2.20 -2.91
CA ALA A 176 -1.13 2.10 -3.11
C ALA A 176 -1.96 2.87 -2.05
N ALA A 177 -1.32 3.58 -1.13
CA ALA A 177 -2.04 4.50 -0.25
C ALA A 177 -2.74 5.62 -1.05
N CYS A 178 -2.12 6.07 -2.16
CA CYS A 178 -2.73 6.97 -3.14
C CYS A 178 -2.15 6.65 -4.53
N LEU A 179 -2.85 5.83 -5.30
CA LEU A 179 -2.38 5.30 -6.58
C LEU A 179 -3.43 5.47 -7.67
N LEU A 180 -3.15 6.35 -8.63
CA LEU A 180 -3.94 6.49 -9.84
C LEU A 180 -3.55 5.39 -10.81
N VAL A 181 -4.52 4.60 -11.29
CA VAL A 181 -4.28 3.45 -12.17
C VAL A 181 -5.12 3.58 -13.44
N ARG A 182 -4.49 3.42 -14.60
CA ARG A 182 -5.19 3.31 -15.89
C ARG A 182 -5.98 2.00 -15.92
N ARG A 183 -7.26 2.07 -16.24
CA ARG A 183 -8.15 0.90 -16.28
C ARG A 183 -7.61 -0.21 -17.18
N LEU A 184 -7.15 0.12 -18.39
CA LEU A 184 -6.54 -0.86 -19.29
C LEU A 184 -5.34 -1.57 -18.68
N ALA A 185 -4.49 -0.83 -17.97
CA ALA A 185 -3.33 -1.40 -17.29
C ALA A 185 -3.74 -2.33 -16.14
N PHE A 186 -4.72 -1.91 -15.33
CA PHE A 186 -5.29 -2.74 -14.28
C PHE A 186 -5.82 -4.06 -14.80
N ASP A 187 -6.65 -4.00 -15.86
CA ASP A 187 -7.29 -5.17 -16.44
C ASP A 187 -6.26 -6.11 -17.12
N SER A 188 -5.21 -5.54 -17.75
CA SER A 188 -4.16 -6.32 -18.43
C SER A 188 -3.36 -7.22 -17.49
N VAL A 189 -3.26 -6.86 -16.20
CA VAL A 189 -2.55 -7.66 -15.18
C VAL A 189 -3.50 -8.41 -14.25
N GLY A 190 -4.83 -8.35 -14.49
CA GLY A 190 -5.85 -9.04 -13.71
C GLY A 190 -6.10 -8.44 -12.31
N GLY A 191 -5.82 -7.14 -12.12
CA GLY A 191 -6.01 -6.43 -10.87
C GLY A 191 -5.01 -6.79 -9.77
N PHE A 192 -5.37 -6.50 -8.51
CA PHE A 192 -4.56 -6.85 -7.34
C PHE A 192 -4.69 -8.32 -6.97
N ASP A 193 -3.58 -8.97 -6.60
CA ASP A 193 -3.57 -10.38 -6.20
C ASP A 193 -4.10 -10.55 -4.77
N THR A 194 -5.27 -11.17 -4.65
CA THR A 194 -5.97 -11.39 -3.37
C THR A 194 -5.30 -12.41 -2.45
N GLN A 195 -4.26 -13.10 -2.90
CA GLN A 195 -3.46 -13.96 -2.03
C GLN A 195 -2.70 -13.18 -0.96
N PHE A 196 -2.40 -11.88 -1.19
CA PHE A 196 -1.80 -10.97 -0.20
C PHE A 196 -2.83 -10.47 0.83
N HIS A 197 -3.57 -11.39 1.41
CA HIS A 197 -4.61 -11.09 2.41
C HIS A 197 -4.02 -11.00 3.83
N PRO A 198 -4.49 -10.09 4.69
CA PRO A 198 -5.47 -9.02 4.43
C PRO A 198 -4.84 -7.77 3.81
N ALA A 199 -3.52 -7.56 3.92
CA ALA A 199 -2.81 -6.40 3.39
C ALA A 199 -1.29 -6.67 3.34
N TRP A 200 -0.57 -5.73 2.72
CA TRP A 200 0.88 -5.64 2.50
C TRP A 200 1.40 -6.59 1.42
N PHE A 201 2.26 -6.05 0.57
CA PHE A 201 2.88 -6.64 -0.62
C PHE A 201 1.97 -6.76 -1.85
N GLU A 202 0.66 -6.55 -1.73
CA GLU A 202 -0.25 -6.52 -2.87
C GLU A 202 0.09 -5.39 -3.84
N ASP A 203 0.50 -4.22 -3.34
CA ASP A 203 0.91 -3.07 -4.13
C ASP A 203 2.26 -3.29 -4.82
N VAL A 204 3.23 -3.86 -4.10
CA VAL A 204 4.55 -4.23 -4.66
C VAL A 204 4.38 -5.26 -5.78
N ASP A 205 3.57 -6.29 -5.53
CA ASP A 205 3.22 -7.32 -6.52
C ASP A 205 2.55 -6.73 -7.76
N PHE A 206 1.57 -5.86 -7.53
CA PHE A 206 0.82 -5.20 -8.60
C PHE A 206 1.75 -4.35 -9.47
N CYS A 207 2.56 -3.49 -8.87
CA CYS A 207 3.54 -2.67 -9.57
C CYS A 207 4.54 -3.52 -10.37
N GLN A 208 5.00 -4.63 -9.82
CA GLN A 208 5.95 -5.51 -10.50
C GLN A 208 5.30 -6.21 -11.70
N ARG A 209 4.05 -6.69 -11.60
CA ARG A 209 3.30 -7.25 -12.73
C ARG A 209 3.03 -6.21 -13.82
N MET A 210 2.71 -4.98 -13.44
CA MET A 210 2.56 -3.85 -14.37
C MET A 210 3.84 -3.63 -15.18
N ARG A 211 4.99 -3.58 -14.50
CA ARG A 211 6.30 -3.40 -15.14
C ARG A 211 6.63 -4.56 -16.09
N VAL A 212 6.38 -5.81 -15.69
CA VAL A 212 6.57 -7.00 -16.56
C VAL A 212 5.66 -6.95 -17.77
N ALA A 213 4.45 -6.40 -17.65
CA ALA A 213 3.52 -6.20 -18.76
C ALA A 213 3.88 -4.99 -19.66
N GLY A 214 4.98 -4.28 -19.38
CA GLY A 214 5.48 -3.17 -20.18
C GLY A 214 4.95 -1.79 -19.80
N TRP A 215 4.14 -1.69 -18.72
CA TRP A 215 3.63 -0.40 -18.26
C TRP A 215 4.69 0.38 -17.48
N ARG A 216 4.75 1.69 -17.74
CA ARG A 216 5.52 2.63 -16.92
C ARG A 216 4.73 3.03 -15.70
N LEU A 217 5.43 3.20 -14.57
CA LEU A 217 4.88 3.72 -13.31
C LEU A 217 5.54 5.06 -13.05
N ARG A 218 4.76 6.07 -12.75
CA ARG A 218 5.24 7.45 -12.65
C ARG A 218 4.99 8.05 -11.27
N TYR A 219 5.85 8.93 -10.85
CA TYR A 219 5.68 9.77 -9.67
C TYR A 219 5.33 11.19 -10.11
N ALA A 220 4.25 11.73 -9.57
CA ALA A 220 3.83 13.10 -9.78
C ALA A 220 4.22 13.95 -8.57
N ALA A 221 5.36 14.62 -8.64
CA ALA A 221 5.94 15.38 -7.52
C ALA A 221 5.03 16.53 -7.04
N GLY A 222 4.31 17.18 -7.98
CA GLY A 222 3.38 18.26 -7.65
C GLY A 222 2.02 17.80 -7.12
N ALA A 223 1.73 16.49 -7.10
CA ALA A 223 0.49 15.93 -6.57
C ALA A 223 0.65 15.60 -5.08
N GLN A 224 0.52 16.61 -4.22
CA GLN A 224 0.65 16.43 -2.77
C GLN A 224 -0.70 16.01 -2.15
N VAL A 225 -0.67 14.95 -1.33
CA VAL A 225 -1.82 14.47 -0.58
C VAL A 225 -1.42 14.19 0.87
N VAL A 226 -2.31 14.51 1.83
CA VAL A 226 -2.04 14.25 3.24
C VAL A 226 -2.35 12.79 3.56
N HIS A 227 -1.44 12.12 4.25
CA HIS A 227 -1.57 10.75 4.69
C HIS A 227 -1.21 10.63 6.17
N GLU A 228 -2.15 10.19 7.01
CA GLU A 228 -1.88 10.02 8.45
C GLU A 228 -0.89 8.88 8.72
N GLY A 229 -1.04 7.78 8.00
CA GLY A 229 -0.15 6.62 8.04
C GLY A 229 -0.25 5.75 9.29
N GLY A 230 0.04 4.45 9.12
CA GLY A 230 0.16 3.50 10.22
C GLY A 230 -1.16 3.12 10.91
N VAL A 231 -2.32 3.53 10.41
CA VAL A 231 -3.63 3.29 11.03
C VAL A 231 -3.92 1.81 11.14
N ALA A 232 -3.82 1.07 10.04
CA ALA A 232 -4.08 -0.38 10.02
C ALA A 232 -3.10 -1.17 10.89
N MET A 233 -1.82 -0.79 10.91
CA MET A 233 -0.80 -1.43 11.74
C MET A 233 -1.09 -1.24 13.24
N ARG A 234 -1.44 -0.02 13.65
CA ARG A 234 -1.79 0.27 15.05
C ARG A 234 -3.02 -0.52 15.52
N ALA A 235 -4.00 -0.71 14.64
CA ALA A 235 -5.22 -1.45 14.95
C ALA A 235 -4.98 -2.96 15.15
N LEU A 236 -3.99 -3.56 14.47
CA LEU A 236 -3.74 -5.00 14.52
C LEU A 236 -2.84 -5.46 15.68
N GLY A 237 -2.01 -4.58 16.22
CA GLY A 237 -0.97 -4.94 17.18
C GLY A 237 0.19 -5.75 16.56
N LEU A 238 1.35 -5.75 17.24
CA LEU A 238 2.62 -6.25 16.70
C LEU A 238 2.57 -7.72 16.27
N GLY A 239 1.92 -8.60 17.04
CA GLY A 239 1.90 -10.04 16.75
C GLY A 239 1.15 -10.38 15.46
N SER A 240 -0.05 -9.85 15.30
CA SER A 240 -0.85 -10.03 14.08
C SER A 240 -0.18 -9.38 12.88
N PHE A 241 0.30 -8.15 13.03
CA PHE A 241 1.05 -7.45 12.00
C PHE A 241 2.25 -8.27 11.51
N SER A 242 3.13 -8.69 12.42
CA SER A 242 4.34 -9.44 12.05
C SER A 242 4.01 -10.75 11.33
N THR A 243 3.00 -11.48 11.80
CA THR A 243 2.56 -12.74 11.18
C THR A 243 2.10 -12.52 9.73
N ILE A 244 1.27 -11.50 9.50
CA ILE A 244 0.74 -11.19 8.17
C ILE A 244 1.87 -10.69 7.26
N TRP A 245 2.67 -9.74 7.75
CA TRP A 245 3.78 -9.15 7.00
C TRP A 245 4.75 -10.21 6.48
N TYR A 246 5.27 -11.06 7.37
CA TYR A 246 6.27 -12.05 6.97
C TYR A 246 5.68 -13.20 6.13
N ARG A 247 4.40 -13.55 6.32
CA ARG A 247 3.71 -14.48 5.43
C ARG A 247 3.62 -13.91 4.01
N ASN A 248 3.23 -12.67 3.87
CA ASN A 248 3.11 -12.00 2.57
C ASN A 248 4.48 -11.69 1.95
N LEU A 249 5.50 -11.39 2.76
CA LEU A 249 6.89 -11.33 2.29
C LEU A 249 7.33 -12.65 1.65
N LEU A 250 7.09 -13.79 2.29
CA LEU A 250 7.45 -15.09 1.73
C LEU A 250 6.69 -15.38 0.43
N ARG A 251 5.41 -15.01 0.34
CA ARG A 251 4.62 -15.11 -0.90
C ARG A 251 5.23 -14.27 -2.01
N TYR A 252 5.54 -13.01 -1.72
CA TYR A 252 6.17 -12.11 -2.67
C TYR A 252 7.51 -12.66 -3.18
N VAL A 253 8.38 -13.12 -2.28
CA VAL A 253 9.67 -13.70 -2.66
C VAL A 253 9.49 -15.01 -3.46
N ALA A 254 8.51 -15.84 -3.11
CA ALA A 254 8.22 -17.05 -3.89
C ALA A 254 7.74 -16.73 -5.31
N LYS A 255 7.00 -15.63 -5.49
CA LYS A 255 6.45 -15.21 -6.78
C LYS A 255 7.49 -14.47 -7.64
N HIS A 256 8.23 -13.54 -7.06
CA HIS A 256 9.08 -12.58 -7.78
C HIS A 256 10.57 -12.68 -7.46
N GLY A 257 10.93 -13.38 -6.38
CA GLY A 257 12.30 -13.45 -5.91
C GLY A 257 13.22 -14.20 -6.88
N SER A 258 14.48 -13.75 -6.97
CA SER A 258 15.54 -14.51 -7.61
C SER A 258 15.78 -15.86 -6.90
N LEU A 259 16.43 -16.81 -7.56
CA LEU A 259 16.75 -18.10 -6.95
C LEU A 259 17.48 -17.96 -5.60
N PRO A 260 18.54 -17.14 -5.46
CA PRO A 260 19.15 -16.91 -4.14
C PRO A 260 18.18 -16.37 -3.11
N ALA A 261 17.28 -15.43 -3.49
CA ALA A 261 16.28 -14.89 -2.58
C ALA A 261 15.32 -15.98 -2.08
N ARG A 262 14.80 -16.82 -2.98
CA ARG A 262 13.91 -17.94 -2.63
C ARG A 262 14.55 -18.95 -1.69
N LEU A 263 15.83 -19.23 -1.85
CA LEU A 263 16.58 -20.16 -1.01
C LEU A 263 16.93 -19.59 0.36
N LEU A 264 17.30 -18.31 0.42
CA LEU A 264 17.85 -17.68 1.62
C LEU A 264 16.82 -16.95 2.49
N ILE A 265 15.66 -16.56 1.95
CA ILE A 265 14.72 -15.74 2.71
C ILE A 265 14.20 -16.42 3.99
N ARG A 266 13.94 -17.74 3.95
CA ARG A 266 13.45 -18.48 5.11
C ARG A 266 14.49 -18.60 6.23
N PRO A 267 15.75 -19.02 5.99
CA PRO A 267 16.78 -18.98 7.03
C PRO A 267 17.06 -17.56 7.54
N LEU A 268 17.09 -16.54 6.66
CA LEU A 268 17.23 -15.15 7.10
C LEU A 268 16.07 -14.72 8.00
N LEU A 269 14.84 -15.08 7.67
CA LEU A 269 13.67 -14.80 8.50
C LEU A 269 13.80 -15.47 9.87
N ALA A 270 14.18 -16.75 9.93
CA ALA A 270 14.35 -17.46 11.20
C ALA A 270 15.41 -16.76 12.08
N ILE A 271 16.58 -16.46 11.52
CA ILE A 271 17.66 -15.75 12.22
C ILE A 271 17.16 -14.36 12.71
N GLY A 272 16.52 -13.60 11.84
CA GLY A 272 16.02 -12.27 12.16
C GLY A 272 14.98 -12.28 13.28
N MET A 273 14.09 -13.27 13.32
CA MET A 273 13.12 -13.43 14.39
C MET A 273 13.77 -13.83 15.71
N LEU A 274 14.77 -14.71 15.68
CA LEU A 274 15.53 -15.06 16.88
C LEU A 274 16.29 -13.86 17.44
N LEU A 275 16.96 -13.08 16.59
CA LEU A 275 17.65 -11.84 17.00
C LEU A 275 16.67 -10.86 17.68
N ARG A 276 15.54 -10.56 17.07
CA ARG A 276 14.51 -9.68 17.63
C ARG A 276 13.94 -10.22 18.95
N THR A 277 13.76 -11.54 19.04
CA THR A 277 13.30 -12.20 20.27
C THR A 277 14.31 -11.99 21.40
N VAL A 278 15.59 -12.28 21.17
CA VAL A 278 16.65 -12.11 22.18
C VAL A 278 16.76 -10.66 22.62
N ILE A 279 16.79 -9.71 21.67
CA ILE A 279 16.85 -8.28 21.98
C ILE A 279 15.64 -7.85 22.82
N SER A 280 14.44 -8.30 22.47
CA SER A 280 13.22 -7.98 23.22
C SER A 280 13.24 -8.55 24.63
N LEU A 281 13.75 -9.77 24.83
CA LEU A 281 13.92 -10.40 26.15
C LEU A 281 14.92 -9.61 27.00
N VAL A 282 16.09 -9.26 26.45
CA VAL A 282 17.10 -8.46 27.15
C VAL A 282 16.55 -7.10 27.58
N ARG A 283 15.66 -6.52 26.75
CA ARG A 283 14.97 -5.25 27.06
C ARG A 283 13.74 -5.40 27.98
N GLY A 284 13.44 -6.60 28.47
CA GLY A 284 12.28 -6.88 29.32
C GLY A 284 10.92 -6.86 28.57
N ARG A 285 10.91 -6.81 27.22
CA ARG A 285 9.71 -6.67 26.39
C ARG A 285 9.14 -8.04 26.01
N ARG A 286 8.64 -8.79 26.99
CA ARG A 286 8.17 -10.18 26.80
C ARG A 286 7.07 -10.34 25.75
N ALA A 287 6.16 -9.37 25.63
CA ALA A 287 5.10 -9.41 24.64
C ALA A 287 5.64 -9.33 23.20
N GLU A 288 6.62 -8.46 22.95
CA GLU A 288 7.29 -8.35 21.65
C GLU A 288 8.07 -9.64 21.32
N ALA A 289 8.82 -10.18 22.30
CA ALA A 289 9.53 -11.45 22.14
C ALA A 289 8.59 -12.59 21.71
N ARG A 290 7.42 -12.69 22.37
CA ARG A 290 6.40 -13.67 22.00
C ARG A 290 5.86 -13.44 20.59
N ALA A 291 5.63 -12.18 20.19
CA ALA A 291 5.18 -11.84 18.85
C ALA A 291 6.17 -12.33 17.78
N TYR A 292 7.47 -12.13 17.97
CA TYR A 292 8.51 -12.61 17.05
C TYR A 292 8.65 -14.14 17.03
N LEU A 293 8.54 -14.79 18.20
CA LEU A 293 8.54 -16.26 18.27
C LEU A 293 7.38 -16.88 17.48
N ASN A 294 6.21 -16.24 17.49
CA ASN A 294 5.04 -16.70 16.75
C ASN A 294 5.22 -16.65 15.21
N VAL A 295 6.20 -15.92 14.72
CA VAL A 295 6.55 -15.88 13.29
C VAL A 295 7.45 -17.06 12.88
N LEU A 296 8.22 -17.65 13.79
CA LEU A 296 9.16 -18.73 13.47
C LEU A 296 8.54 -19.92 12.72
N PRO A 297 7.33 -20.42 13.07
CA PRO A 297 6.70 -21.51 12.31
C PRO A 297 6.52 -21.19 10.82
N ILE A 298 6.27 -19.90 10.48
CA ILE A 298 6.11 -19.45 9.10
C ILE A 298 7.43 -19.63 8.30
N ALA A 299 8.59 -19.39 8.92
CA ALA A 299 9.87 -19.62 8.30
C ALA A 299 10.09 -21.10 7.93
N PHE A 300 9.46 -22.02 8.66
CA PHE A 300 9.53 -23.49 8.42
C PHE A 300 8.34 -24.04 7.64
N GLY A 301 7.46 -23.19 7.09
CA GLY A 301 6.36 -23.61 6.23
C GLY A 301 5.11 -24.11 7.00
N ARG A 302 5.00 -23.76 8.29
CA ARG A 302 3.88 -24.14 9.16
C ARG A 302 2.95 -22.96 9.45
#